data_62f4b80bedcff4893b6b139b5adf9224
#
_entry.id   62f4b80bedcff4893b6b139b5adf9224
#
_cell.length_a   1.000
_cell.length_b   1.000
_cell.length_c   1.000
_cell.angle_alpha   90.00
_cell.angle_beta   90.00
_cell.angle_gamma   90.00
#
_symmetry.space_group_name_H-M   'P 1'
#
loop_
_entity.id
_entity.type
_entity.pdbx_description
1 polymer ?
#
loop_
_entity_poly.entity_id
_entity_poly.type
_entity_poly.pdbx_seq_one_letter_code
_entity_poly.pdbx_strand_id
1 'polypeptide(L)'
;HARRQRLADVLAAIRHRCPLDRLGSRRQTNAERALKGFGEMVELVGGDVRAVQRSLEVVRRCSFSLDELKYEYPEELSPEGSTAGEHLRRLTFEGAATRYPAGVPAKVRALVNHELRLIAELEYEPYFLTVWDLVRFARSRGILCQGRGSAANSAVCYCLGITSVDPARIDVLFERFVSRERDEAPDIDVDFEHERREEVLQYLYRKYGRD
;
A
#
# COMPACT_ATOMS: atom_id res chain seq x y z
N HIS A 1 8.01 20.48 -18.19
CA HIS A 1 7.42 21.22 -19.30
C HIS A 1 7.63 22.72 -19.09
N ALA A 2 8.23 23.42 -20.05
CA ALA A 2 8.61 24.84 -19.96
C ALA A 2 7.45 25.76 -19.48
N ARG A 3 6.23 25.53 -19.99
CA ARG A 3 5.03 26.30 -19.60
C ARG A 3 4.65 26.19 -18.13
N ARG A 4 5.23 25.24 -17.36
CA ARG A 4 4.94 25.02 -15.93
C ARG A 4 5.96 25.68 -15.00
N GLN A 5 6.86 26.53 -15.48
CA GLN A 5 7.82 27.23 -14.63
C GLN A 5 7.13 28.01 -13.50
N ARG A 6 6.05 28.74 -13.81
CA ARG A 6 5.29 29.49 -12.80
C ARG A 6 4.80 28.59 -11.66
N LEU A 7 4.31 27.39 -11.99
CA LEU A 7 3.90 26.40 -10.99
C LEU A 7 5.10 25.90 -10.17
N ALA A 8 6.24 25.65 -10.82
CA ALA A 8 7.47 25.26 -10.12
C ALA A 8 7.96 26.34 -9.16
N ASP A 9 7.86 27.63 -9.54
CA ASP A 9 8.19 28.76 -8.66
C ASP A 9 7.26 28.80 -7.43
N VAL A 10 5.95 28.58 -7.62
CA VAL A 10 4.98 28.52 -6.51
C VAL A 10 5.29 27.36 -5.58
N LEU A 11 5.56 26.17 -6.12
CA LEU A 11 5.94 25.00 -5.32
C LEU A 11 7.25 25.23 -4.55
N ALA A 12 8.22 25.93 -5.16
CA ALA A 12 9.45 26.32 -4.46
C ALA A 12 9.16 27.31 -3.31
N ALA A 13 8.28 28.28 -3.53
CA ALA A 13 7.86 29.23 -2.48
C ALA A 13 7.20 28.50 -1.30
N ILE A 14 6.30 27.56 -1.56
CA ILE A 14 5.67 26.71 -0.54
C ILE A 14 6.74 25.89 0.20
N ARG A 15 7.62 25.19 -0.52
CA ARG A 15 8.70 24.38 0.05
C ARG A 15 9.60 25.19 0.99
N HIS A 16 9.92 26.43 0.61
CA HIS A 16 10.80 27.30 1.37
C HIS A 16 10.06 28.23 2.33
N ARG A 17 8.73 28.09 2.44
CA ARG A 17 7.87 28.90 3.31
C ARG A 17 8.13 30.40 3.19
N CYS A 18 8.26 30.89 1.95
CA CYS A 18 8.50 32.30 1.66
C CYS A 18 7.62 32.79 0.51
N PRO A 19 7.30 34.08 0.42
CA PRO A 19 6.62 34.66 -0.72
C PRO A 19 7.44 34.50 -2.01
N LEU A 20 6.75 34.53 -3.16
CA LEU A 20 7.35 34.31 -4.50
C LEU A 20 8.45 35.33 -4.84
N ASP A 21 8.28 36.57 -4.41
CA ASP A 21 9.23 37.68 -4.59
C ASP A 21 10.49 37.54 -3.74
N ARG A 22 10.43 36.71 -2.67
CA ARG A 22 11.56 36.43 -1.77
C ARG A 22 12.28 35.12 -2.04
N LEU A 23 11.95 34.42 -3.12
CA LEU A 23 12.65 33.18 -3.50
C LEU A 23 14.13 33.41 -3.80
N GLY A 24 14.48 34.55 -4.39
CA GLY A 24 15.87 34.89 -4.75
C GLY A 24 16.52 33.79 -5.63
N SER A 25 17.71 33.35 -5.25
CA SER A 25 18.47 32.30 -5.95
C SER A 25 17.83 30.89 -5.89
N ARG A 26 16.78 30.69 -5.10
CA ARG A 26 16.00 29.45 -5.04
C ARG A 26 15.01 29.32 -6.19
N ARG A 27 14.75 30.42 -6.89
CA ARG A 27 13.96 30.44 -8.12
C ARG A 27 14.78 29.88 -9.27
N GLN A 28 14.14 29.09 -10.14
CA GLN A 28 14.78 28.66 -11.37
C GLN A 28 15.02 29.88 -12.29
N THR A 29 16.22 29.99 -12.82
CA THR A 29 16.64 31.14 -13.65
C THR A 29 15.80 31.26 -14.93
N ASN A 30 15.36 30.13 -15.48
CA ASN A 30 14.59 30.08 -16.73
C ASN A 30 13.72 28.80 -16.76
N ALA A 31 13.01 28.61 -17.87
CA ALA A 31 12.14 27.46 -18.12
C ALA A 31 12.85 26.21 -18.70
N GLU A 32 14.18 26.24 -18.74
CA GLU A 32 14.98 25.21 -19.43
C GLU A 32 14.99 23.82 -18.78
N ARG A 33 14.53 23.71 -17.56
CA ARG A 33 14.30 22.40 -16.89
C ARG A 33 13.07 21.70 -17.44
N ALA A 34 13.12 21.36 -18.72
CA ALA A 34 12.08 20.60 -19.41
C ALA A 34 12.75 19.46 -20.19
N LEU A 35 12.00 18.41 -20.44
CA LEU A 35 12.44 17.35 -21.35
C LEU A 35 12.60 17.97 -22.75
N LYS A 36 13.72 17.70 -23.37
CA LYS A 36 14.13 18.22 -24.67
C LYS A 36 14.19 17.09 -25.68
N GLY A 37 13.90 17.43 -26.92
CA GLY A 37 14.11 16.54 -28.05
C GLY A 37 15.59 16.31 -28.35
N PHE A 38 15.88 15.28 -29.15
CA PHE A 38 17.25 14.90 -29.50
C PHE A 38 18.03 16.08 -30.11
N GLY A 39 17.44 16.83 -31.07
CA GLY A 39 18.07 17.97 -31.71
C GLY A 39 18.43 19.11 -30.74
N GLU A 40 17.48 19.48 -29.87
CA GLU A 40 17.70 20.47 -28.80
C GLU A 40 18.83 20.06 -27.84
N MET A 41 18.89 18.74 -27.51
CA MET A 41 19.96 18.23 -26.65
C MET A 41 21.33 18.32 -27.34
N VAL A 42 21.39 17.99 -28.64
CA VAL A 42 22.64 18.10 -29.42
C VAL A 42 23.12 19.56 -29.46
N GLU A 43 22.23 20.53 -29.69
CA GLU A 43 22.57 21.95 -29.65
C GLU A 43 23.10 22.39 -28.29
N LEU A 44 22.45 21.97 -27.21
CA LEU A 44 22.87 22.32 -25.84
C LEU A 44 24.25 21.78 -25.46
N VAL A 45 24.67 20.63 -26.00
CA VAL A 45 26.02 20.07 -25.79
C VAL A 45 27.02 20.49 -26.88
N GLY A 46 26.76 21.62 -27.57
CA GLY A 46 27.66 22.17 -28.55
C GLY A 46 27.80 21.35 -29.85
N GLY A 47 26.77 20.63 -30.25
CA GLY A 47 26.74 19.82 -31.47
C GLY A 47 27.30 18.41 -31.29
N ASP A 48 27.72 18.01 -30.10
CA ASP A 48 28.26 16.66 -29.85
C ASP A 48 27.17 15.58 -29.79
N VAL A 49 26.86 15.03 -30.97
CA VAL A 49 25.91 13.94 -31.15
C VAL A 49 26.29 12.71 -30.29
N ARG A 50 27.60 12.42 -30.14
CA ARG A 50 28.07 11.26 -29.39
C ARG A 50 27.76 11.39 -27.90
N ALA A 51 27.89 12.61 -27.34
CA ALA A 51 27.54 12.88 -25.95
C ALA A 51 26.06 12.55 -25.69
N VAL A 52 25.15 12.94 -26.59
CA VAL A 52 23.72 12.62 -26.46
C VAL A 52 23.46 11.12 -26.64
N GLN A 53 24.13 10.47 -27.59
CA GLN A 53 23.98 9.03 -27.83
C GLN A 53 24.42 8.16 -26.64
N ARG A 54 25.36 8.63 -25.80
CA ARG A 54 25.78 7.94 -24.58
C ARG A 54 24.62 7.74 -23.58
N SER A 55 23.60 8.55 -23.62
CA SER A 55 22.39 8.31 -22.83
C SER A 55 21.72 6.98 -23.15
N LEU A 56 21.77 6.54 -24.42
CA LEU A 56 21.26 5.24 -24.84
C LEU A 56 22.12 4.07 -24.31
N GLU A 57 23.43 4.29 -24.14
CA GLU A 57 24.31 3.30 -23.51
C GLU A 57 23.94 3.10 -22.04
N VAL A 58 23.63 4.21 -21.33
CA VAL A 58 23.14 4.15 -19.95
C VAL A 58 21.82 3.40 -19.87
N VAL A 59 20.86 3.74 -20.72
CA VAL A 59 19.55 3.06 -20.78
C VAL A 59 19.71 1.57 -21.03
N ARG A 60 20.59 1.17 -21.95
CA ARG A 60 20.85 -0.27 -22.24
C ARG A 60 21.47 -1.04 -21.07
N ARG A 61 22.16 -0.33 -20.16
CA ARG A 61 22.74 -0.91 -18.95
C ARG A 61 21.74 -0.96 -17.78
N CYS A 62 20.62 -0.25 -17.87
CA CYS A 62 19.53 -0.31 -16.92
C CYS A 62 18.64 -1.49 -17.33
N SER A 63 18.72 -2.59 -16.58
CA SER A 63 17.92 -3.81 -16.83
C SER A 63 16.66 -3.90 -15.98
N PHE A 64 16.51 -3.03 -14.98
CA PHE A 64 15.37 -3.03 -14.08
C PHE A 64 14.07 -2.65 -14.83
N SER A 65 13.04 -3.46 -14.65
CA SER A 65 11.66 -3.17 -15.06
C SER A 65 10.73 -3.13 -13.84
N LEU A 66 9.72 -2.25 -13.87
CA LEU A 66 8.67 -2.25 -12.85
C LEU A 66 7.90 -3.57 -12.82
N ASP A 67 7.85 -4.30 -13.92
CA ASP A 67 7.21 -5.62 -14.00
C ASP A 67 7.96 -6.71 -13.20
N GLU A 68 9.21 -6.43 -12.79
CA GLU A 68 10.01 -7.32 -11.93
C GLU A 68 9.66 -7.16 -10.44
N LEU A 69 8.93 -6.10 -10.09
CA LEU A 69 8.48 -5.87 -8.71
C LEU A 69 7.41 -6.90 -8.33
N LYS A 70 7.79 -7.81 -7.45
CA LYS A 70 6.86 -8.75 -6.83
C LYS A 70 6.77 -8.42 -5.34
N TYR A 71 5.55 -8.41 -4.84
CA TYR A 71 5.33 -8.31 -3.40
C TYR A 71 5.49 -9.70 -2.80
N GLU A 72 6.55 -9.90 -2.01
CA GLU A 72 6.74 -11.11 -1.22
C GLU A 72 6.22 -10.85 0.19
N TYR A 73 5.21 -11.60 0.59
CA TYR A 73 4.65 -11.49 1.94
C TYR A 73 5.27 -12.57 2.85
N PRO A 74 5.50 -12.26 4.15
CA PRO A 74 6.06 -13.22 5.08
C PRO A 74 5.17 -14.47 5.23
N GLU A 75 5.71 -15.64 4.94
CA GLU A 75 4.99 -16.93 5.09
C GLU A 75 5.01 -17.45 6.53
N GLU A 76 5.84 -16.91 7.40
CA GLU A 76 6.15 -17.41 8.74
C GLU A 76 5.02 -17.24 9.79
N LEU A 77 3.86 -16.71 9.37
CA LEU A 77 2.74 -16.45 10.29
C LEU A 77 1.89 -17.67 10.60
N SER A 78 2.07 -18.74 9.86
CA SER A 78 1.30 -19.97 10.05
C SER A 78 2.00 -20.90 11.06
N PRO A 79 1.26 -21.55 11.98
CA PRO A 79 1.81 -22.58 12.85
C PRO A 79 2.41 -23.73 12.03
N GLU A 80 3.44 -24.40 12.57
CA GLU A 80 4.01 -25.59 11.94
C GLU A 80 2.92 -26.61 11.56
N GLY A 81 2.96 -27.08 10.31
CA GLY A 81 2.03 -28.06 9.78
C GLY A 81 0.68 -27.51 9.30
N SER A 82 0.50 -26.17 9.27
CA SER A 82 -0.71 -25.50 8.74
C SER A 82 -0.35 -24.59 7.59
N THR A 83 -1.14 -24.60 6.51
CA THR A 83 -1.01 -23.61 5.43
C THR A 83 -1.52 -22.24 5.86
N ALA A 84 -1.09 -21.17 5.15
CA ALA A 84 -1.58 -19.82 5.37
C ALA A 84 -3.11 -19.74 5.23
N GLY A 85 -3.65 -20.43 4.21
CA GLY A 85 -5.10 -20.49 3.98
C GLY A 85 -5.89 -21.16 5.11
N GLU A 86 -5.40 -22.30 5.62
CA GLU A 86 -6.01 -22.99 6.76
C GLU A 86 -5.96 -22.13 8.02
N HIS A 87 -4.82 -21.49 8.26
CA HIS A 87 -4.65 -20.60 9.40
C HIS A 87 -5.57 -19.38 9.31
N LEU A 88 -5.60 -18.68 8.18
CA LEU A 88 -6.48 -17.55 7.95
C LEU A 88 -7.94 -17.92 8.13
N ARG A 89 -8.36 -19.05 7.55
CA ARG A 89 -9.72 -19.58 7.67
C ARG A 89 -10.09 -19.84 9.14
N ARG A 90 -9.23 -20.51 9.89
CA ARG A 90 -9.43 -20.79 11.31
C ARG A 90 -9.61 -19.51 12.12
N LEU A 91 -8.68 -18.55 11.99
CA LEU A 91 -8.75 -17.27 12.68
C LEU A 91 -10.01 -16.49 12.34
N THR A 92 -10.42 -16.49 11.07
CA THR A 92 -11.63 -15.83 10.62
C THR A 92 -12.88 -16.39 11.28
N PHE A 93 -13.01 -17.73 11.36
CA PHE A 93 -14.18 -18.34 12.00
C PHE A 93 -14.16 -18.26 13.53
N GLU A 94 -12.99 -18.29 14.17
CA GLU A 94 -12.84 -18.00 15.61
C GLU A 94 -13.27 -16.56 15.92
N GLY A 95 -12.85 -15.61 15.09
CA GLY A 95 -13.25 -14.22 15.19
C GLY A 95 -14.75 -14.02 14.91
N ALA A 96 -15.30 -14.72 13.92
CA ALA A 96 -16.74 -14.70 13.63
C ALA A 96 -17.56 -15.19 14.84
N ALA A 97 -17.15 -16.26 15.49
CA ALA A 97 -17.81 -16.75 16.70
C ALA A 97 -17.75 -15.75 17.86
N THR A 98 -16.64 -15.04 17.99
CA THR A 98 -16.48 -13.96 18.98
C THR A 98 -17.39 -12.76 18.68
N ARG A 99 -17.51 -12.37 17.40
CA ARG A 99 -18.34 -11.24 16.96
C ARG A 99 -19.84 -11.53 17.04
N TYR A 100 -20.22 -12.79 16.85
CA TYR A 100 -21.61 -13.24 16.82
C TYR A 100 -21.84 -14.38 17.83
N PRO A 101 -21.85 -14.09 19.13
CA PRO A 101 -21.99 -15.12 20.18
C PRO A 101 -23.33 -15.85 20.14
N ALA A 102 -24.37 -15.23 19.56
CA ALA A 102 -25.68 -15.86 19.33
C ALA A 102 -25.76 -16.73 18.06
N GLY A 103 -24.63 -16.84 17.34
CA GLY A 103 -24.51 -17.57 16.08
C GLY A 103 -24.23 -16.65 14.88
N VAL A 104 -23.34 -17.11 14.00
CA VAL A 104 -22.94 -16.34 12.81
C VAL A 104 -24.09 -16.31 11.80
N PRO A 105 -24.57 -15.11 11.40
CA PRO A 105 -25.64 -14.98 10.41
C PRO A 105 -25.31 -15.68 9.09
N ALA A 106 -26.30 -16.30 8.44
CA ALA A 106 -26.08 -17.01 7.17
C ALA A 106 -25.48 -16.11 6.08
N LYS A 107 -25.91 -14.83 6.01
CA LYS A 107 -25.35 -13.81 5.11
C LYS A 107 -23.85 -13.65 5.34
N VAL A 108 -23.41 -13.47 6.60
CA VAL A 108 -21.99 -13.26 6.94
C VAL A 108 -21.17 -14.51 6.64
N ARG A 109 -21.69 -15.70 6.95
CA ARG A 109 -21.02 -16.98 6.64
C ARG A 109 -20.82 -17.14 5.14
N ALA A 110 -21.82 -16.77 4.33
CA ALA A 110 -21.71 -16.80 2.86
C ALA A 110 -20.63 -15.84 2.35
N LEU A 111 -20.60 -14.59 2.85
CA LEU A 111 -19.59 -13.58 2.52
C LEU A 111 -18.19 -14.06 2.90
N VAL A 112 -17.97 -14.52 4.13
CA VAL A 112 -16.67 -15.02 4.60
C VAL A 112 -16.17 -16.17 3.71
N ASN A 113 -17.03 -17.14 3.37
CA ASN A 113 -16.61 -18.24 2.49
C ASN A 113 -16.31 -17.78 1.07
N HIS A 114 -17.00 -16.78 0.57
CA HIS A 114 -16.73 -16.18 -0.75
C HIS A 114 -15.40 -15.44 -0.75
N GLU A 115 -15.19 -14.56 0.23
CA GLU A 115 -13.95 -13.78 0.37
C GLU A 115 -12.72 -14.66 0.57
N LEU A 116 -12.78 -15.67 1.44
CA LEU A 116 -11.67 -16.59 1.67
C LEU A 116 -11.29 -17.38 0.41
N ARG A 117 -12.26 -17.71 -0.46
CA ARG A 117 -11.95 -18.35 -1.75
C ARG A 117 -11.22 -17.40 -2.68
N LEU A 118 -11.67 -16.14 -2.78
CA LEU A 118 -11.04 -15.15 -3.65
C LEU A 118 -9.63 -14.77 -3.14
N ILE A 119 -9.44 -14.66 -1.82
CA ILE A 119 -8.13 -14.44 -1.19
C ILE A 119 -7.18 -15.58 -1.54
N ALA A 120 -7.64 -16.84 -1.47
CA ALA A 120 -6.84 -18.02 -1.81
C ALA A 120 -6.51 -18.11 -3.30
N GLU A 121 -7.47 -17.79 -4.19
CA GLU A 121 -7.24 -17.75 -5.63
C GLU A 121 -6.16 -16.72 -6.04
N LEU A 122 -6.02 -15.64 -5.25
CA LEU A 122 -5.07 -14.55 -5.50
C LEU A 122 -3.80 -14.63 -4.63
N GLU A 123 -3.67 -15.68 -3.81
CA GLU A 123 -2.51 -15.93 -2.93
C GLU A 123 -2.23 -14.78 -1.94
N TYR A 124 -3.30 -14.12 -1.42
CA TYR A 124 -3.19 -12.99 -0.48
C TYR A 124 -3.32 -13.38 1.00
N GLU A 125 -3.38 -14.66 1.33
CA GLU A 125 -3.50 -15.12 2.72
C GLU A 125 -2.37 -14.59 3.61
N PRO A 126 -1.08 -14.61 3.20
CA PRO A 126 0.01 -14.07 4.02
C PRO A 126 -0.16 -12.58 4.29
N TYR A 127 -0.68 -11.81 3.31
CA TYR A 127 -0.95 -10.39 3.47
C TYR A 127 -2.01 -10.12 4.55
N PHE A 128 -3.15 -10.81 4.49
CA PHE A 128 -4.21 -10.70 5.50
C PHE A 128 -3.72 -11.12 6.91
N LEU A 129 -2.90 -12.16 6.99
CA LEU A 129 -2.30 -12.62 8.23
C LEU A 129 -1.33 -11.59 8.81
N THR A 130 -0.53 -10.91 7.96
CA THR A 130 0.37 -9.84 8.39
C THR A 130 -0.41 -8.67 9.00
N VAL A 131 -1.47 -8.21 8.35
CA VAL A 131 -2.32 -7.13 8.87
C VAL A 131 -3.01 -7.55 10.17
N TRP A 132 -3.54 -8.77 10.24
CA TRP A 132 -4.12 -9.32 11.46
C TRP A 132 -3.11 -9.35 12.61
N ASP A 133 -1.87 -9.75 12.36
CA ASP A 133 -0.82 -9.82 13.40
C ASP A 133 -0.49 -8.43 13.95
N LEU A 134 -0.41 -7.40 13.10
CA LEU A 134 -0.19 -6.02 13.53
C LEU A 134 -1.34 -5.50 14.40
N VAL A 135 -2.59 -5.77 14.00
CA VAL A 135 -3.78 -5.38 14.78
C VAL A 135 -3.83 -6.15 16.10
N ARG A 136 -3.52 -7.44 16.10
CA ARG A 136 -3.42 -8.28 17.30
C ARG A 136 -2.35 -7.74 18.25
N PHE A 137 -1.16 -7.40 17.74
CA PHE A 137 -0.09 -6.80 18.54
C PHE A 137 -0.55 -5.50 19.18
N ALA A 138 -1.10 -4.57 18.39
CA ALA A 138 -1.57 -3.28 18.89
C ALA A 138 -2.59 -3.47 20.04
N ARG A 139 -3.59 -4.32 19.85
CA ARG A 139 -4.61 -4.62 20.86
C ARG A 139 -4.05 -5.28 22.11
N SER A 140 -3.09 -6.20 21.97
CA SER A 140 -2.44 -6.84 23.11
C SER A 140 -1.68 -5.85 24.00
N ARG A 141 -1.30 -4.70 23.43
CA ARG A 141 -0.65 -3.59 24.11
C ARG A 141 -1.61 -2.48 24.56
N GLY A 142 -2.92 -2.64 24.30
CA GLY A 142 -3.91 -1.61 24.55
C GLY A 142 -3.77 -0.36 23.66
N ILE A 143 -3.13 -0.51 22.48
CA ILE A 143 -3.01 0.55 21.48
C ILE A 143 -4.30 0.56 20.65
N LEU A 144 -4.94 1.74 20.56
CA LEU A 144 -6.14 1.89 19.74
C LEU A 144 -5.78 1.71 18.27
N CYS A 145 -6.56 0.89 17.58
CA CYS A 145 -6.40 0.68 16.14
C CYS A 145 -7.74 0.38 15.46
N GLN A 146 -7.86 0.81 14.21
CA GLN A 146 -9.06 0.66 13.41
C GLN A 146 -8.71 0.57 11.93
N GLY A 147 -9.14 -0.51 11.27
CA GLY A 147 -9.12 -0.61 9.80
C GLY A 147 -10.19 0.29 9.19
N ARG A 148 -9.83 1.01 8.14
CA ARG A 148 -10.70 1.97 7.44
C ARG A 148 -10.67 1.76 5.92
N GLY A 149 -11.39 2.62 5.20
CA GLY A 149 -11.38 2.62 3.73
C GLY A 149 -11.93 1.32 3.16
N SER A 150 -11.17 0.72 2.28
CA SER A 150 -11.54 -0.52 1.56
C SER A 150 -11.72 -1.73 2.48
N ALA A 151 -10.98 -1.81 3.59
CA ALA A 151 -11.13 -2.88 4.59
C ALA A 151 -12.54 -2.98 5.19
N ALA A 152 -13.29 -1.87 5.20
CA ALA A 152 -14.68 -1.85 5.66
C ALA A 152 -15.64 -2.65 4.76
N ASN A 153 -15.22 -3.02 3.55
CA ASN A 153 -15.99 -3.86 2.63
C ASN A 153 -15.69 -5.35 2.78
N SER A 154 -14.93 -5.79 3.78
CA SER A 154 -14.54 -7.18 3.97
C SER A 154 -15.13 -7.78 5.25
N ALA A 155 -15.88 -8.86 5.10
CA ALA A 155 -16.36 -9.67 6.23
C ALA A 155 -15.21 -10.43 6.90
N VAL A 156 -14.18 -10.82 6.17
CA VAL A 156 -12.95 -11.40 6.71
C VAL A 156 -12.24 -10.38 7.60
N CYS A 157 -12.03 -9.14 7.14
CA CYS A 157 -11.43 -8.08 7.96
C CYS A 157 -12.25 -7.79 9.24
N TYR A 158 -13.58 -7.84 9.18
CA TYR A 158 -14.42 -7.70 10.35
C TYR A 158 -14.22 -8.86 11.35
N CYS A 159 -14.25 -10.08 10.87
CA CYS A 159 -14.05 -11.27 11.72
C CYS A 159 -12.65 -11.29 12.34
N LEU A 160 -11.61 -10.94 11.59
CA LEU A 160 -10.24 -10.82 12.10
C LEU A 160 -10.05 -9.65 13.08
N GLY A 161 -11.07 -8.81 13.23
CA GLY A 161 -11.01 -7.64 14.11
C GLY A 161 -10.24 -6.47 13.51
N ILE A 162 -9.91 -6.48 12.23
CA ILE A 162 -9.21 -5.38 11.54
C ILE A 162 -10.15 -4.16 11.45
N THR A 163 -11.42 -4.37 11.08
CA THR A 163 -12.45 -3.32 11.03
C THR A 163 -13.58 -3.56 12.03
N SER A 164 -14.32 -2.51 12.38
CA SER A 164 -15.52 -2.58 13.22
C SER A 164 -16.83 -2.49 12.42
N VAL A 165 -16.76 -2.44 11.09
CA VAL A 165 -17.92 -2.34 10.21
C VAL A 165 -18.57 -3.71 10.06
N ASP A 166 -19.78 -3.85 10.62
CA ASP A 166 -20.51 -5.13 10.67
C ASP A 166 -21.17 -5.44 9.32
N PRO A 167 -20.74 -6.50 8.61
CA PRO A 167 -21.30 -6.89 7.32
C PRO A 167 -22.71 -7.45 7.39
N ALA A 168 -23.23 -7.75 8.59
CA ALA A 168 -24.63 -8.12 8.77
C ALA A 168 -25.56 -6.90 8.59
N ARG A 169 -25.07 -5.71 8.93
CA ARG A 169 -25.84 -4.46 8.96
C ARG A 169 -25.75 -3.64 7.67
N ILE A 170 -24.72 -3.84 6.89
CA ILE A 170 -24.51 -3.12 5.63
C ILE A 170 -24.23 -4.11 4.50
N ASP A 171 -24.51 -3.67 3.27
CA ASP A 171 -24.12 -4.42 2.09
C ASP A 171 -22.68 -4.06 1.73
N VAL A 172 -21.79 -5.05 1.87
CA VAL A 172 -20.38 -4.94 1.50
C VAL A 172 -20.15 -5.55 0.12
N LEU A 173 -19.36 -4.87 -0.69
CA LEU A 173 -18.95 -5.32 -2.02
C LEU A 173 -17.45 -5.60 -1.99
N PHE A 174 -17.09 -6.86 -1.68
CA PHE A 174 -15.71 -7.30 -1.56
C PHE A 174 -14.92 -7.14 -2.87
N GLU A 175 -15.58 -7.28 -4.01
CA GLU A 175 -14.98 -7.11 -5.34
C GLU A 175 -14.48 -5.68 -5.61
N ARG A 176 -14.94 -4.68 -4.84
CA ARG A 176 -14.35 -3.33 -4.85
C ARG A 176 -13.02 -3.25 -4.11
N PHE A 177 -12.81 -4.17 -3.19
CA PHE A 177 -11.62 -4.24 -2.36
C PHE A 177 -10.58 -5.17 -2.97
N VAL A 178 -11.00 -6.37 -3.41
CA VAL A 178 -10.15 -7.37 -4.06
C VAL A 178 -10.82 -7.78 -5.36
N SER A 179 -10.14 -7.66 -6.49
CA SER A 179 -10.67 -8.12 -7.78
C SER A 179 -9.60 -8.88 -8.58
N ARG A 180 -10.05 -9.85 -9.38
CA ARG A 180 -9.19 -10.61 -10.31
C ARG A 180 -8.58 -9.75 -11.42
N GLU A 181 -9.18 -8.59 -11.69
CA GLU A 181 -8.74 -7.67 -12.75
C GLU A 181 -7.59 -6.76 -12.30
N ARG A 182 -7.38 -6.64 -10.99
CA ARG A 182 -6.27 -5.89 -10.41
C ARG A 182 -5.20 -6.88 -9.99
N ASP A 183 -4.06 -6.82 -10.64
CA ASP A 183 -2.85 -7.60 -10.28
C ASP A 183 -2.08 -6.92 -9.14
N GLU A 184 -2.82 -6.38 -8.17
CA GLU A 184 -2.29 -5.67 -7.00
C GLU A 184 -3.01 -6.16 -5.74
N ALA A 185 -2.24 -6.31 -4.66
CA ALA A 185 -2.80 -6.62 -3.36
C ALA A 185 -3.80 -5.54 -2.91
N PRO A 186 -4.82 -5.92 -2.13
CA PRO A 186 -5.75 -4.95 -1.59
C PRO A 186 -5.04 -3.97 -0.66
N ASP A 187 -5.49 -2.72 -0.67
CA ASP A 187 -4.99 -1.69 0.22
C ASP A 187 -5.77 -1.72 1.55
N ILE A 188 -5.17 -2.27 2.58
CA ILE A 188 -5.75 -2.34 3.93
C ILE A 188 -5.14 -1.21 4.78
N ASP A 189 -5.86 -0.10 4.86
CA ASP A 189 -5.51 0.99 5.78
C ASP A 189 -5.86 0.62 7.22
N VAL A 190 -4.89 0.75 8.14
CA VAL A 190 -5.12 0.63 9.58
C VAL A 190 -4.56 1.87 10.28
N ASP A 191 -5.44 2.62 10.92
CA ASP A 191 -5.05 3.74 11.78
C ASP A 191 -4.65 3.20 13.16
N PHE A 192 -3.56 3.73 13.71
CA PHE A 192 -3.10 3.46 15.06
C PHE A 192 -3.06 4.75 15.86
N GLU A 193 -3.27 4.64 17.17
CA GLU A 193 -3.13 5.74 18.14
C GLU A 193 -1.82 6.50 17.91
N HIS A 194 -1.92 7.81 17.71
CA HIS A 194 -0.82 8.66 17.27
C HIS A 194 0.41 8.57 18.18
N GLU A 195 0.20 8.64 19.49
CA GLU A 195 1.26 8.68 20.50
C GLU A 195 2.05 7.38 20.56
N ARG A 196 1.41 6.26 20.19
CA ARG A 196 1.97 4.91 20.36
C ARG A 196 2.18 4.13 19.05
N ARG A 197 1.90 4.75 17.90
CA ARG A 197 2.09 4.09 16.60
C ARG A 197 3.53 3.64 16.34
N GLU A 198 4.52 4.33 16.95
CA GLU A 198 5.93 3.97 16.84
C GLU A 198 6.20 2.57 17.41
N GLU A 199 5.48 2.16 18.47
CA GLU A 199 5.60 0.81 19.02
C GLU A 199 5.22 -0.26 17.99
N VAL A 200 4.16 0.00 17.19
CA VAL A 200 3.70 -0.90 16.12
C VAL A 200 4.70 -0.93 14.97
N LEU A 201 5.24 0.23 14.56
CA LEU A 201 6.28 0.31 13.53
C LEU A 201 7.54 -0.45 13.94
N GLN A 202 7.98 -0.30 15.20
CA GLN A 202 9.13 -1.04 15.73
C GLN A 202 8.87 -2.55 15.84
N TYR A 203 7.63 -2.96 16.12
CA TYR A 203 7.24 -4.37 16.07
C TYR A 203 7.33 -4.91 14.65
N LEU A 204 6.77 -4.18 13.67
CA LEU A 204 6.82 -4.54 12.25
C LEU A 204 8.26 -4.72 11.79
N TYR A 205 9.14 -3.73 12.03
CA TYR A 205 10.55 -3.80 11.63
C TYR A 205 11.34 -4.94 12.28
N ARG A 206 11.06 -5.24 13.55
CA ARG A 206 11.72 -6.36 14.25
C ARG A 206 11.29 -7.72 13.75
N LYS A 207 10.03 -7.85 13.36
CA LYS A 207 9.45 -9.13 12.96
C LYS A 207 9.62 -9.41 11.47
N TYR A 208 9.47 -8.39 10.64
CA TYR A 208 9.41 -8.53 9.18
C TYR A 208 10.57 -7.88 8.44
N GLY A 209 11.46 -7.18 9.13
CA GLY A 209 12.57 -6.47 8.51
C GLY A 209 12.22 -5.04 8.12
N ARG A 210 13.16 -4.38 7.43
CA ARG A 210 13.03 -3.00 6.94
C ARG A 210 13.15 -2.90 5.43
N ASP A 211 13.41 -4.03 4.77
CA ASP A 211 13.70 -4.11 3.35
C ASP A 211 12.42 -4.41 2.56
#